data_2234e22f65afafb142e158da74551af0
#
_entry.id   2234e22f65afafb142e158da74551af0
#
_cell.length_a   1.000
_cell.length_b   1.000
_cell.length_c   1.000
_cell.angle_alpha   90.00
_cell.angle_beta   90.00
_cell.angle_gamma   90.00
#
_symmetry.space_group_name_H-M   'P 1'
#
loop_
_entity.id
_entity.type
_entity.pdbx_description
1 polymer ?
#
loop_
_entity_poly.entity_id
_entity_poly.type
_entity_poly.pdbx_seq_one_letter_code
_entity_poly.pdbx_strand_id
1 'polypeptide(L)'
;IWGASENTIRQTISPEGTILVRGLGPVHLSGMTVKEANSFLQREFSKIYSGISGTEPNSEIKLTLGDIRTIQINIMGEVSVPGTYTLSAFSTVFHALYRAGGVNRIGSLRSIKVVRDGKTFADLDVYDFIMKGKMKDDIRLQEGDVIIVDPYQSLVEIVGKVKRPMFYEMKPTETVATILNYAGGFTGDAYKNCLLYTSDAADEED
;
A
#
# COMPACT_ATOMS: atom_id res chain seq x y z
N ILE A 1 -28.93 -15.45 5.42
CA ILE A 1 -29.80 -16.52 4.89
C ILE A 1 -31.03 -15.83 4.31
N TRP A 2 -31.33 -16.07 3.05
CA TRP A 2 -32.50 -15.56 2.33
C TRP A 2 -33.44 -16.72 2.02
N GLY A 3 -34.73 -16.50 2.07
CA GLY A 3 -35.74 -17.51 1.78
C GLY A 3 -36.74 -17.72 2.93
N ALA A 4 -37.21 -18.94 3.10
CA ALA A 4 -38.21 -19.30 4.13
C ALA A 4 -37.76 -18.98 5.57
N SER A 5 -36.46 -18.79 5.79
CA SER A 5 -35.89 -18.39 7.09
C SER A 5 -34.92 -17.22 6.86
N GLU A 6 -35.45 -16.00 6.71
CA GLU A 6 -34.62 -14.80 6.61
C GLU A 6 -33.96 -14.51 7.98
N ASN A 7 -32.63 -14.57 7.99
CA ASN A 7 -31.85 -14.24 9.17
C ASN A 7 -30.52 -13.60 8.80
N THR A 8 -30.24 -12.44 9.39
CA THR A 8 -28.93 -11.76 9.23
C THR A 8 -28.09 -12.02 10.47
N ILE A 9 -26.99 -12.76 10.31
CA ILE A 9 -26.04 -13.06 11.37
C ILE A 9 -24.83 -12.16 11.16
N ARG A 10 -24.57 -11.26 12.11
CA ARG A 10 -23.34 -10.46 12.14
C ARG A 10 -22.33 -11.15 13.05
N GLN A 11 -21.14 -11.41 12.53
CA GLN A 11 -20.04 -12.01 13.28
C GLN A 11 -18.74 -11.26 12.99
N THR A 12 -17.90 -11.14 14.00
CA THR A 12 -16.56 -10.58 13.86
C THR A 12 -15.57 -11.74 13.79
N ILE A 13 -14.68 -11.70 12.80
CA ILE A 13 -13.60 -12.68 12.69
C ILE A 13 -12.59 -12.41 13.82
N SER A 14 -12.30 -13.44 14.63
CA SER A 14 -11.31 -13.35 15.69
C SER A 14 -9.89 -13.14 15.11
N PRO A 15 -8.91 -12.70 15.91
CA PRO A 15 -7.51 -12.59 15.48
C PRO A 15 -6.95 -13.91 14.93
N GLU A 16 -7.48 -15.04 15.37
CA GLU A 16 -7.14 -16.39 14.90
C GLU A 16 -7.81 -16.76 13.56
N GLY A 17 -8.59 -15.84 12.98
CA GLY A 17 -9.27 -16.06 11.71
C GLY A 17 -10.53 -16.93 11.83
N THR A 18 -11.12 -17.02 13.01
CA THR A 18 -12.27 -17.90 13.29
C THR A 18 -13.53 -17.08 13.57
N ILE A 19 -14.68 -17.55 13.12
CA ILE A 19 -16.01 -17.06 13.51
C ILE A 19 -16.75 -18.15 14.29
N LEU A 20 -17.58 -17.75 15.25
CA LEU A 20 -18.44 -18.67 15.97
C LEU A 20 -19.85 -18.62 15.39
N VAL A 21 -20.25 -19.67 14.72
CA VAL A 21 -21.57 -19.75 14.07
C VAL A 21 -22.47 -20.69 14.86
N ARG A 22 -23.64 -20.18 15.26
CA ARG A 22 -24.61 -20.97 16.01
C ARG A 22 -25.05 -22.19 15.19
N GLY A 23 -24.88 -23.38 15.76
CA GLY A 23 -25.19 -24.65 15.10
C GLY A 23 -24.03 -25.31 14.36
N LEU A 24 -23.03 -24.55 13.92
CA LEU A 24 -21.81 -25.07 13.28
C LEU A 24 -20.60 -25.10 14.22
N GLY A 25 -20.64 -24.28 15.30
CA GLY A 25 -19.46 -24.09 16.14
C GLY A 25 -18.42 -23.14 15.55
N PRO A 26 -17.15 -23.28 15.95
CA PRO A 26 -16.06 -22.44 15.41
C PRO A 26 -15.74 -22.83 13.98
N VAL A 27 -15.73 -21.83 13.10
CA VAL A 27 -15.43 -21.95 11.66
C VAL A 27 -14.23 -21.11 11.32
N HIS A 28 -13.16 -21.72 10.79
CA HIS A 28 -11.94 -21.05 10.41
C HIS A 28 -12.03 -20.54 8.97
N LEU A 29 -11.84 -19.23 8.78
CA LEU A 29 -11.93 -18.54 7.48
C LEU A 29 -10.63 -17.86 7.04
N SER A 30 -9.58 -17.90 7.88
CA SER A 30 -8.30 -17.27 7.55
C SER A 30 -7.68 -17.85 6.26
N GLY A 31 -7.15 -16.99 5.42
CA GLY A 31 -6.56 -17.38 4.14
C GLY A 31 -7.54 -17.63 3.00
N MET A 32 -8.86 -17.61 3.26
CA MET A 32 -9.87 -17.77 2.22
C MET A 32 -10.26 -16.42 1.61
N THR A 33 -10.49 -16.42 0.31
CA THR A 33 -11.20 -15.31 -0.35
C THR A 33 -12.67 -15.30 0.05
N VAL A 34 -13.36 -14.17 -0.11
CA VAL A 34 -14.82 -14.07 0.19
C VAL A 34 -15.62 -15.10 -0.59
N LYS A 35 -15.21 -15.40 -1.83
CA LYS A 35 -15.86 -16.41 -2.69
C LYS A 35 -15.68 -17.83 -2.14
N GLU A 36 -14.48 -18.18 -1.73
CA GLU A 36 -14.17 -19.48 -1.14
C GLU A 36 -14.88 -19.65 0.20
N ALA A 37 -14.81 -18.62 1.05
CA ALA A 37 -15.53 -18.62 2.33
C ALA A 37 -17.05 -18.76 2.16
N ASN A 38 -17.63 -18.12 1.14
CA ASN A 38 -19.06 -18.26 0.84
C ASN A 38 -19.40 -19.69 0.43
N SER A 39 -18.63 -20.29 -0.48
CA SER A 39 -18.82 -21.68 -0.92
C SER A 39 -18.63 -22.67 0.22
N PHE A 40 -17.64 -22.41 1.08
CA PHE A 40 -17.38 -23.23 2.25
C PHE A 40 -18.55 -23.17 3.24
N LEU A 41 -19.01 -21.98 3.61
CA LEU A 41 -20.14 -21.81 4.50
C LEU A 41 -21.42 -22.40 3.93
N GLN A 42 -21.70 -22.24 2.64
CA GLN A 42 -22.85 -22.83 1.98
C GLN A 42 -22.84 -24.35 2.13
N ARG A 43 -21.70 -24.99 1.94
CA ARG A 43 -21.52 -26.44 2.12
C ARG A 43 -21.70 -26.88 3.56
N GLU A 44 -21.15 -26.14 4.53
CA GLU A 44 -21.26 -26.51 5.94
C GLU A 44 -22.70 -26.30 6.48
N PHE A 45 -23.35 -25.23 6.09
CA PHE A 45 -24.73 -24.97 6.44
C PHE A 45 -25.71 -25.94 5.78
N SER A 46 -25.43 -26.43 4.58
CA SER A 46 -26.26 -27.42 3.89
C SER A 46 -26.35 -28.76 4.64
N LYS A 47 -25.38 -29.06 5.50
CA LYS A 47 -25.41 -30.26 6.36
C LYS A 47 -26.41 -30.14 7.49
N ILE A 48 -26.76 -28.90 7.91
CA ILE A 48 -27.62 -28.63 9.07
C ILE A 48 -29.00 -28.17 8.64
N TYR A 49 -29.07 -27.42 7.54
CA TYR A 49 -30.31 -26.82 7.04
C TYR A 49 -30.73 -27.49 5.73
N SER A 50 -31.77 -28.35 5.81
CA SER A 50 -32.28 -29.04 4.61
C SER A 50 -32.83 -28.12 3.51
N GLY A 51 -33.27 -26.90 3.89
CA GLY A 51 -33.70 -25.87 2.91
C GLY A 51 -32.62 -25.33 2.01
N ILE A 52 -31.32 -25.61 2.26
CA ILE A 52 -30.20 -25.15 1.46
C ILE A 52 -29.76 -26.26 0.46
N SER A 53 -30.00 -27.53 0.77
CA SER A 53 -29.51 -28.69 0.01
C SER A 53 -30.57 -29.60 -0.58
N GLY A 54 -31.85 -29.26 -0.45
CA GLY A 54 -32.97 -30.08 -0.96
C GLY A 54 -33.11 -30.04 -2.49
N THR A 55 -34.02 -30.93 -2.98
CA THR A 55 -34.40 -30.98 -4.42
C THR A 55 -34.98 -29.65 -4.93
N GLU A 56 -35.55 -28.85 -4.01
CA GLU A 56 -36.02 -27.48 -4.25
C GLU A 56 -35.45 -26.59 -3.13
N PRO A 57 -34.24 -26.02 -3.31
CA PRO A 57 -33.65 -25.16 -2.30
C PRO A 57 -34.47 -23.88 -2.16
N ASN A 58 -35.01 -23.65 -0.96
CA ASN A 58 -35.84 -22.48 -0.63
C ASN A 58 -35.07 -21.44 0.20
N SER A 59 -33.81 -21.66 0.45
CA SER A 59 -32.95 -20.76 1.24
C SER A 59 -31.54 -20.68 0.67
N GLU A 60 -30.96 -19.48 0.66
CA GLU A 60 -29.61 -19.22 0.20
C GLU A 60 -28.79 -18.54 1.31
N ILE A 61 -27.51 -18.89 1.38
CA ILE A 61 -26.55 -18.21 2.25
C ILE A 61 -25.66 -17.34 1.39
N LYS A 62 -25.55 -16.10 1.79
CA LYS A 62 -24.63 -15.13 1.18
C LYS A 62 -23.75 -14.51 2.27
N LEU A 63 -22.45 -14.69 2.13
CA LEU A 63 -21.47 -14.01 2.94
C LEU A 63 -21.16 -12.64 2.33
N THR A 64 -21.30 -11.60 3.13
CA THR A 64 -20.87 -10.24 2.77
C THR A 64 -19.92 -9.73 3.83
N LEU A 65 -18.89 -8.98 3.41
CA LEU A 65 -18.07 -8.25 4.36
C LEU A 65 -18.88 -7.10 4.92
N GLY A 66 -18.91 -7.00 6.24
CA GLY A 66 -19.47 -5.86 6.96
C GLY A 66 -18.46 -4.73 7.09
N ASP A 67 -18.45 -4.07 8.23
CA ASP A 67 -17.53 -2.99 8.53
C ASP A 67 -16.09 -3.52 8.61
N ILE A 68 -15.20 -2.84 7.93
CA ILE A 68 -13.77 -3.14 7.95
C ILE A 68 -13.20 -2.45 9.19
N ARG A 69 -12.46 -3.22 10.01
CA ARG A 69 -11.77 -2.63 11.16
C ARG A 69 -10.82 -1.52 10.72
N THR A 70 -10.67 -0.53 11.55
CA THR A 70 -9.63 0.49 11.41
C THR A 70 -8.37 0.09 12.17
N ILE A 71 -7.25 0.65 11.74
CA ILE A 71 -5.95 0.54 12.39
C ILE A 71 -5.43 1.94 12.68
N GLN A 72 -4.66 2.09 13.74
CA GLN A 72 -3.93 3.32 14.03
C GLN A 72 -2.46 3.12 13.66
N ILE A 73 -1.92 4.10 12.95
CA ILE A 73 -0.52 4.15 12.55
C ILE A 73 0.05 5.53 12.83
N ASN A 74 1.36 5.63 12.92
CA ASN A 74 2.06 6.90 13.05
C ASN A 74 2.82 7.22 11.76
N ILE A 75 2.78 8.48 11.32
CA ILE A 75 3.55 8.98 10.19
C ILE A 75 4.44 10.11 10.69
N MET A 76 5.73 9.97 10.51
CA MET A 76 6.76 10.87 11.04
C MET A 76 7.79 11.25 9.98
N GLY A 77 8.64 12.21 10.30
CA GLY A 77 9.69 12.70 9.41
C GLY A 77 9.15 13.70 8.39
N GLU A 78 9.72 13.70 7.20
CA GLU A 78 9.55 14.72 6.19
C GLU A 78 8.27 14.53 5.35
N VAL A 79 7.12 14.57 6.03
CA VAL A 79 5.79 14.58 5.43
C VAL A 79 5.08 15.90 5.63
N SER A 80 4.07 16.20 4.84
CA SER A 80 3.34 17.47 4.92
C SER A 80 2.62 17.63 6.27
N VAL A 81 2.00 16.57 6.78
CA VAL A 81 1.30 16.58 8.08
C VAL A 81 1.70 15.31 8.85
N PRO A 82 2.72 15.39 9.71
CA PRO A 82 3.07 14.27 10.59
C PRO A 82 2.02 14.08 11.69
N GLY A 83 1.83 12.84 12.14
CA GLY A 83 0.88 12.54 13.22
C GLY A 83 0.38 11.10 13.23
N THR A 84 -0.61 10.83 14.07
CA THR A 84 -1.29 9.55 14.18
C THR A 84 -2.53 9.54 13.28
N TYR A 85 -2.66 8.50 12.49
CA TYR A 85 -3.74 8.33 11.51
C TYR A 85 -4.54 7.07 11.78
N THR A 86 -5.86 7.22 11.72
CA THR A 86 -6.78 6.06 11.72
C THR A 86 -7.15 5.75 10.28
N LEU A 87 -6.80 4.56 9.82
CA LEU A 87 -7.00 4.09 8.46
C LEU A 87 -7.74 2.75 8.45
N SER A 88 -8.24 2.36 7.29
CA SER A 88 -8.75 1.00 7.09
C SER A 88 -7.64 -0.02 7.24
N ALA A 89 -7.93 -1.20 7.79
CA ALA A 89 -6.99 -2.31 7.88
C ALA A 89 -6.50 -2.85 6.50
N PHE A 90 -7.09 -2.39 5.40
CA PHE A 90 -6.62 -2.67 4.04
C PHE A 90 -5.73 -1.57 3.45
N SER A 91 -5.48 -0.52 4.21
CA SER A 91 -4.64 0.58 3.75
C SER A 91 -3.18 0.15 3.61
N THR A 92 -2.55 0.74 2.63
CA THR A 92 -1.14 0.55 2.31
C THR A 92 -0.33 1.80 2.67
N VAL A 93 0.99 1.73 2.54
CA VAL A 93 1.88 2.86 2.79
C VAL A 93 1.52 4.07 1.91
N PHE A 94 1.20 3.84 0.63
CA PHE A 94 0.79 4.94 -0.25
C PHE A 94 -0.51 5.61 0.20
N HIS A 95 -1.51 4.82 0.63
CA HIS A 95 -2.74 5.39 1.18
C HIS A 95 -2.47 6.27 2.41
N ALA A 96 -1.56 5.83 3.28
CA ALA A 96 -1.16 6.57 4.46
C ALA A 96 -0.45 7.89 4.10
N LEU A 97 0.50 7.85 3.17
CA LEU A 97 1.20 9.04 2.68
C LEU A 97 0.23 10.04 2.04
N TYR A 98 -0.72 9.58 1.22
CA TYR A 98 -1.75 10.46 0.66
C TYR A 98 -2.60 11.13 1.75
N ARG A 99 -2.93 10.43 2.82
CA ARG A 99 -3.67 10.99 3.96
C ARG A 99 -2.86 12.02 4.73
N ALA A 100 -1.53 11.87 4.78
CA ALA A 100 -0.59 12.81 5.38
C ALA A 100 -0.27 14.03 4.47
N GLY A 101 -0.90 14.13 3.30
CA GLY A 101 -0.65 15.20 2.33
C GLY A 101 0.62 15.00 1.51
N GLY A 102 1.19 13.80 1.52
CA GLY A 102 2.41 13.45 0.80
C GLY A 102 3.70 13.82 1.53
N VAL A 103 4.80 13.59 0.84
CA VAL A 103 6.15 13.96 1.29
C VAL A 103 6.34 15.48 1.11
N ASN A 104 7.00 16.14 2.04
CA ASN A 104 7.30 17.57 1.96
C ASN A 104 8.50 17.84 1.01
N ARG A 105 8.92 19.11 0.89
CA ARG A 105 9.96 19.54 -0.06
C ARG A 105 11.35 18.94 0.19
N ILE A 106 11.65 18.58 1.43
CA ILE A 106 12.95 18.02 1.82
C ILE A 106 12.89 16.52 2.08
N GLY A 107 11.70 15.92 1.97
CA GLY A 107 11.52 14.49 2.18
C GLY A 107 11.93 13.64 0.99
N SER A 108 12.52 12.50 1.31
CA SER A 108 12.92 11.50 0.33
C SER A 108 11.70 10.74 -0.21
N LEU A 109 11.63 10.59 -1.52
CA LEU A 109 10.74 9.65 -2.20
C LEU A 109 11.37 8.27 -2.38
N ARG A 110 12.62 8.10 -1.90
CA ARG A 110 13.43 6.91 -2.14
C ARG A 110 13.89 6.22 -0.86
N SER A 111 13.56 6.79 0.31
CA SER A 111 13.80 6.23 1.62
C SER A 111 12.58 6.48 2.52
N ILE A 112 11.60 5.59 2.39
CA ILE A 112 10.39 5.60 3.20
C ILE A 112 10.38 4.31 4.00
N LYS A 113 10.67 4.41 5.28
CA LYS A 113 10.81 3.27 6.17
C LYS A 113 9.48 2.94 6.83
N VAL A 114 9.15 1.67 6.88
CA VAL A 114 8.07 1.13 7.72
C VAL A 114 8.71 0.41 8.89
N VAL A 115 8.40 0.87 10.09
CA VAL A 115 8.86 0.26 11.34
C VAL A 115 7.69 -0.48 11.97
N ARG A 116 7.89 -1.75 12.26
CA ARG A 116 6.93 -2.64 12.91
C ARG A 116 7.62 -3.33 14.08
N ASP A 117 6.99 -3.34 15.25
CA ASP A 117 7.54 -3.93 16.47
C ASP A 117 8.96 -3.45 16.79
N GLY A 118 9.23 -2.15 16.56
CA GLY A 118 10.52 -1.51 16.81
C GLY A 118 11.64 -1.87 15.81
N LYS A 119 11.33 -2.59 14.73
CA LYS A 119 12.31 -2.97 13.70
C LYS A 119 11.89 -2.41 12.34
N THR A 120 12.86 -2.04 11.53
CA THR A 120 12.60 -1.69 10.13
C THR A 120 12.11 -2.93 9.40
N PHE A 121 10.83 -2.90 9.05
CA PHE A 121 10.16 -3.97 8.31
C PHE A 121 10.41 -3.84 6.81
N ALA A 122 10.44 -2.62 6.30
CA ALA A 122 10.71 -2.34 4.89
C ALA A 122 11.25 -0.93 4.69
N ASP A 123 11.93 -0.73 3.56
CA ASP A 123 12.38 0.55 3.02
C ASP A 123 11.89 0.65 1.57
N LEU A 124 11.04 1.64 1.30
CA LEU A 124 10.33 1.78 0.03
C LEU A 124 10.95 2.87 -0.82
N ASP A 125 11.07 2.57 -2.11
CA ASP A 125 11.47 3.51 -3.16
C ASP A 125 10.26 3.79 -4.06
N VAL A 126 9.70 5.00 -3.95
CA VAL A 126 8.51 5.42 -4.69
C VAL A 126 8.80 5.66 -6.18
N TYR A 127 10.06 5.85 -6.56
CA TYR A 127 10.44 6.08 -7.96
C TYR A 127 10.05 4.91 -8.87
N ASP A 128 10.18 3.68 -8.41
CA ASP A 128 9.73 2.51 -9.19
C ASP A 128 8.23 2.53 -9.44
N PHE A 129 7.46 3.01 -8.48
CA PHE A 129 6.02 3.22 -8.67
C PHE A 129 5.72 4.38 -9.64
N ILE A 130 6.31 5.56 -9.40
CA ILE A 130 6.04 6.76 -10.20
C ILE A 130 6.51 6.58 -11.66
N MET A 131 7.69 5.99 -11.85
CA MET A 131 8.31 5.89 -13.17
C MET A 131 7.87 4.66 -13.97
N LYS A 132 7.55 3.56 -13.29
CA LYS A 132 7.30 2.25 -13.94
C LYS A 132 5.91 1.69 -13.62
N GLY A 133 5.13 2.32 -12.74
CA GLY A 133 3.83 1.83 -12.29
C GLY A 133 3.91 0.53 -11.48
N LYS A 134 5.07 0.19 -10.93
CA LYS A 134 5.28 -1.04 -10.16
C LYS A 134 4.93 -0.79 -8.70
N MET A 135 3.83 -1.39 -8.24
CA MET A 135 3.40 -1.36 -6.82
C MET A 135 3.95 -2.53 -6.00
N LYS A 136 5.09 -3.13 -6.43
CA LYS A 136 5.59 -4.37 -5.81
C LYS A 136 5.91 -4.19 -4.31
N ASP A 137 6.28 -2.99 -3.92
CA ASP A 137 6.72 -2.67 -2.56
C ASP A 137 5.65 -1.93 -1.74
N ASP A 138 4.41 -1.77 -2.27
CA ASP A 138 3.32 -1.14 -1.53
C ASP A 138 2.77 -2.09 -0.47
N ILE A 139 3.27 -1.94 0.73
CA ILE A 139 3.03 -2.84 1.87
C ILE A 139 1.71 -2.49 2.55
N ARG A 140 0.95 -3.52 2.90
CA ARG A 140 -0.24 -3.38 3.75
C ARG A 140 0.18 -3.08 5.18
N LEU A 141 -0.41 -2.04 5.73
CA LEU A 141 -0.15 -1.58 7.09
C LEU A 141 -0.87 -2.43 8.15
N GLN A 142 -0.30 -2.45 9.34
CA GLN A 142 -0.85 -3.09 10.52
C GLN A 142 -0.99 -2.08 11.67
N GLU A 143 -1.73 -2.49 12.69
CA GLU A 143 -1.90 -1.71 13.91
C GLU A 143 -0.53 -1.41 14.55
N GLY A 144 -0.29 -0.14 14.87
CA GLY A 144 0.95 0.30 15.50
C GLY A 144 2.14 0.52 14.57
N ASP A 145 2.00 0.32 13.25
CA ASP A 145 3.07 0.62 12.29
C ASP A 145 3.47 2.10 12.37
N VAL A 146 4.75 2.36 12.18
CA VAL A 146 5.31 3.70 12.08
C VAL A 146 5.93 3.88 10.70
N ILE A 147 5.46 4.86 9.94
CA ILE A 147 6.05 5.27 8.67
C ILE A 147 6.98 6.45 8.95
N ILE A 148 8.23 6.34 8.52
CA ILE A 148 9.25 7.38 8.67
C ILE A 148 9.75 7.77 7.29
N VAL A 149 9.60 9.04 6.94
CA VAL A 149 10.17 9.61 5.72
C VAL A 149 11.44 10.35 6.07
N ASP A 150 12.57 9.89 5.58
CA ASP A 150 13.86 10.55 5.77
C ASP A 150 13.98 11.79 4.86
N PRO A 151 14.86 12.75 5.16
CA PRO A 151 15.22 13.79 4.21
C PRO A 151 15.97 13.18 3.00
N TYR A 152 15.84 13.80 1.82
CA TYR A 152 16.60 13.37 0.64
C TYR A 152 18.11 13.58 0.85
N GLN A 153 18.92 12.71 0.25
CA GLN A 153 20.39 12.82 0.37
C GLN A 153 20.99 13.64 -0.75
N SER A 154 20.53 13.48 -1.96
CA SER A 154 21.08 14.14 -3.14
C SER A 154 19.97 14.50 -4.11
N LEU A 155 19.93 15.74 -4.53
CA LEU A 155 18.97 16.27 -5.51
C LEU A 155 19.72 16.78 -6.72
N VAL A 156 19.35 16.33 -7.92
CA VAL A 156 19.95 16.72 -9.17
C VAL A 156 18.90 17.40 -10.03
N GLU A 157 19.19 18.61 -10.48
CA GLU A 157 18.36 19.32 -11.43
C GLU A 157 18.70 18.90 -12.86
N ILE A 158 17.69 18.54 -13.64
CA ILE A 158 17.82 18.34 -15.08
C ILE A 158 17.07 19.45 -15.80
N VAL A 159 17.79 20.20 -16.60
CA VAL A 159 17.26 21.30 -17.41
C VAL A 159 17.57 21.09 -18.90
N GLY A 160 16.98 21.91 -19.75
CA GLY A 160 17.24 21.89 -21.19
C GLY A 160 16.30 20.97 -21.97
N LYS A 161 16.82 20.41 -23.07
CA LYS A 161 16.03 19.65 -24.05
C LYS A 161 15.80 18.19 -23.63
N VAL A 162 15.21 18.00 -22.45
CA VAL A 162 14.73 16.72 -21.93
C VAL A 162 13.21 16.72 -21.84
N LYS A 163 12.58 15.56 -21.85
CA LYS A 163 11.11 15.48 -21.86
C LYS A 163 10.46 15.92 -20.56
N ARG A 164 11.15 15.74 -19.43
CA ARG A 164 10.68 16.13 -18.10
C ARG A 164 11.78 16.84 -17.32
N PRO A 165 12.00 18.13 -17.57
CA PRO A 165 12.97 18.92 -16.81
C PRO A 165 12.43 19.17 -15.41
N MET A 166 13.15 18.70 -14.39
CA MET A 166 12.81 18.88 -12.97
C MET A 166 13.94 18.38 -12.08
N PHE A 167 13.76 18.53 -10.77
CA PHE A 167 14.65 17.93 -9.78
C PHE A 167 14.36 16.45 -9.60
N TYR A 168 15.44 15.66 -9.56
CA TYR A 168 15.39 14.22 -9.31
C TYR A 168 16.24 13.86 -8.10
N GLU A 169 15.71 13.02 -7.22
CA GLU A 169 16.48 12.44 -6.14
C GLU A 169 17.33 11.30 -6.67
N MET A 170 18.63 11.37 -6.39
CA MET A 170 19.64 10.43 -6.89
C MET A 170 20.21 9.59 -5.76
N LYS A 171 20.30 8.28 -5.96
CA LYS A 171 21.05 7.38 -5.07
C LYS A 171 22.54 7.39 -5.42
N PRO A 172 23.45 7.16 -4.45
CA PRO A 172 24.90 7.16 -4.70
C PRO A 172 25.36 6.14 -5.75
N THR A 173 24.56 5.10 -5.99
CA THR A 173 24.86 4.04 -6.98
C THR A 173 24.33 4.33 -8.37
N GLU A 174 23.61 5.42 -8.56
CA GLU A 174 23.00 5.77 -9.83
C GLU A 174 23.90 6.67 -10.67
N THR A 175 23.64 6.66 -11.96
CA THR A 175 24.42 7.42 -12.95
C THR A 175 23.55 8.49 -13.62
N VAL A 176 24.19 9.43 -14.30
CA VAL A 176 23.51 10.43 -15.14
C VAL A 176 22.57 9.77 -16.15
N ALA A 177 22.94 8.61 -16.71
CA ALA A 177 22.09 7.87 -17.63
C ALA A 177 20.79 7.39 -16.96
N THR A 178 20.85 6.98 -15.69
CA THR A 178 19.66 6.57 -14.92
C THR A 178 18.70 7.74 -14.75
N ILE A 179 19.21 8.91 -14.38
CA ILE A 179 18.38 10.10 -14.18
C ILE A 179 17.81 10.62 -15.49
N LEU A 180 18.60 10.57 -16.57
CA LEU A 180 18.10 10.91 -17.90
C LEU A 180 16.94 9.99 -18.32
N ASN A 181 16.97 8.71 -17.96
CA ASN A 181 15.85 7.81 -18.16
C ASN A 181 14.63 8.22 -17.33
N TYR A 182 14.82 8.68 -16.09
CA TYR A 182 13.73 9.23 -15.28
C TYR A 182 13.14 10.50 -15.91
N ALA A 183 13.97 11.34 -16.51
CA ALA A 183 13.53 12.50 -17.28
C ALA A 183 12.82 12.15 -18.61
N GLY A 184 12.72 10.86 -18.95
CA GLY A 184 12.09 10.38 -20.19
C GLY A 184 12.98 10.49 -21.43
N GLY A 185 14.26 10.79 -21.24
CA GLY A 185 15.23 11.01 -22.30
C GLY A 185 15.17 12.40 -22.92
N PHE A 186 15.92 12.58 -23.98
CA PHE A 186 16.00 13.84 -24.74
C PHE A 186 14.73 14.08 -25.56
N THR A 187 14.46 15.34 -25.87
CA THR A 187 13.48 15.73 -26.90
C THR A 187 14.04 15.45 -28.29
N GLY A 188 13.17 15.44 -29.32
CA GLY A 188 13.58 15.14 -30.68
C GLY A 188 14.55 16.18 -31.30
N ASP A 189 14.54 17.40 -30.78
CA ASP A 189 15.36 18.54 -31.21
C ASP A 189 16.61 18.77 -30.32
N ALA A 190 16.91 17.81 -29.43
CA ALA A 190 18.08 17.92 -28.55
C ALA A 190 19.40 17.65 -29.25
N TYR A 191 20.37 18.51 -29.02
CA TYR A 191 21.75 18.30 -29.49
C TYR A 191 22.52 17.48 -28.44
N LYS A 192 22.57 16.16 -28.65
CA LYS A 192 23.04 15.19 -27.64
C LYS A 192 24.54 15.25 -27.34
N ASN A 193 25.33 15.88 -28.21
CA ASN A 193 26.77 16.00 -28.03
C ASN A 193 27.20 17.15 -27.10
N CYS A 194 26.24 17.92 -26.59
CA CYS A 194 26.48 19.01 -25.65
C CYS A 194 25.72 18.72 -24.31
N LEU A 195 26.14 17.69 -23.62
CA LEU A 195 25.72 17.44 -22.25
C LEU A 195 26.70 18.13 -21.30
N LEU A 196 26.26 19.16 -20.61
CA LEU A 196 27.03 19.84 -19.58
C LEU A 196 26.59 19.29 -18.20
N TYR A 197 27.56 18.81 -17.44
CA TYR A 197 27.39 18.47 -16.04
C TYR A 197 28.16 19.50 -15.22
N THR A 198 27.47 20.18 -14.30
CA THR A 198 28.09 21.07 -13.32
C THR A 198 27.80 20.50 -11.93
N SER A 199 28.83 20.32 -11.12
CA SER A 199 28.68 20.15 -9.68
C SER A 199 29.01 21.51 -9.05
N ASP A 200 28.14 22.03 -8.20
CA ASP A 200 28.54 23.05 -7.23
C ASP A 200 29.47 22.38 -6.21
N ALA A 201 30.71 22.16 -6.59
CA ALA A 201 31.75 22.03 -5.58
C ALA A 201 31.80 23.41 -4.94
N ALA A 202 31.32 23.53 -3.70
CA ALA A 202 31.68 24.64 -2.87
C ALA A 202 33.21 24.69 -2.89
N ASP A 203 33.74 25.79 -3.39
CA ASP A 203 35.16 26.09 -3.33
C ASP A 203 35.55 26.00 -1.84
N GLU A 204 36.11 24.87 -1.43
CA GLU A 204 36.96 24.83 -0.23
C GLU A 204 38.26 25.50 -0.65
N GLU A 205 38.26 26.83 -0.68
CA GLU A 205 39.46 27.60 -0.59
C GLU A 205 39.69 27.95 0.90
N ASP A 206 40.79 27.37 1.41
CA ASP A 206 41.59 27.69 2.61
C ASP A 206 41.05 27.37 4.00
#